data_77b9a10f550b700d4394829d4063d779
#
_entry.id   77b9a10f550b700d4394829d4063d779
#
_cell.length_a   1.000
_cell.length_b   1.000
_cell.length_c   1.000
_cell.angle_alpha   90.00
_cell.angle_beta   90.00
_cell.angle_gamma   90.00
#
_symmetry.space_group_name_H-M   'P 1'
#
loop_
_entity.id
_entity.type
_entity.pdbx_description
1 polymer ?
#
loop_
_entity_poly.entity_id
_entity_poly.type
_entity_poly.pdbx_seq_one_letter_code
_entity_poly.pdbx_strand_id
1 'polypeptide(L)'
;MDRKARLLGLGILLLWAFSACSAEGSPALPTPSVEPIPAIATVAPTPGPAALQNPGFEQQDEKGLPTGWLVQGDVQAVRFENNGHSGQLRLSHTSNQAYRVETSQTVEDLADGWYTLRAWTRSSGNNETYLALACGKGENRVYVPSSMPGYRWIQLVVSAEVRGGTCVVRLVSFGLSGSWVSFDDIELVPGRAALSVLGADISSLKKSEDLGGVYRYSDGTPADALQIMKDSGLNYARLRIWLDPADGYHNKTEILAMAQRLKQHGIKLLVDFHYSDDWADPGKQNKPAAWQTYDFEQLKQAVYDHTHDVCTSLVAQGTPPDMVQVGNEINAGILWPDGSYNQMDNLAALLTSGYQAVKDCSPSTRVMLHIAEGGKNDMARWFFDNLTRRNVPFDVIGVSFYPYWHGSLAQLQVNLNDISARYDKDVLVAEFAYPFTPLDQDGYPNLFSQKMMIDGYLYTPEGQRQMMRDILSIIRAVQNGRGLGLFYWDATWTAVPGNGWDTKNPKSGNPWENQALFDFEGRILPAFAEYLNP
;
A
#
# COMPACT_ATOMS: atom_id res chain seq x y z
N MET A 1 39.91 -11.87 -34.62
CA MET A 1 40.15 -10.45 -34.26
C MET A 1 39.08 -10.06 -33.28
N ASP A 2 39.47 -10.12 -32.01
CA ASP A 2 38.61 -9.93 -30.85
C ASP A 2 38.12 -8.50 -30.70
N ARG A 3 36.82 -8.32 -30.47
CA ARG A 3 36.29 -7.15 -29.79
C ARG A 3 35.49 -7.60 -28.57
N LYS A 4 36.18 -7.67 -27.44
CA LYS A 4 35.56 -7.73 -26.13
C LYS A 4 34.97 -6.36 -25.82
N ALA A 5 33.66 -6.22 -25.95
CA ALA A 5 32.92 -5.12 -25.36
C ALA A 5 32.80 -5.35 -23.86
N ARG A 6 33.38 -4.48 -23.06
CA ARG A 6 33.20 -4.42 -21.62
C ARG A 6 31.81 -3.82 -21.35
N LEU A 7 30.86 -4.65 -20.98
CA LEU A 7 29.64 -4.26 -20.32
C LEU A 7 29.98 -3.94 -18.86
N LEU A 8 30.05 -2.67 -18.51
CA LEU A 8 29.94 -2.22 -17.14
C LEU A 8 28.44 -2.20 -16.84
N GLY A 9 27.96 -3.32 -16.29
CA GLY A 9 26.63 -3.40 -15.73
C GLY A 9 26.61 -2.68 -14.37
N LEU A 10 25.88 -1.56 -14.30
CA LEU A 10 25.41 -1.04 -13.02
C LEU A 10 24.20 -1.90 -12.62
N GLY A 11 24.46 -3.02 -11.95
CA GLY A 11 23.42 -3.78 -11.29
C GLY A 11 23.15 -3.13 -9.95
N ILE A 12 22.00 -2.47 -9.79
CA ILE A 12 21.35 -2.34 -8.48
C ILE A 12 20.76 -3.73 -8.21
N LEU A 13 21.62 -4.69 -7.96
CA LEU A 13 21.28 -6.01 -7.48
C LEU A 13 21.35 -5.93 -5.96
N LEU A 14 20.21 -5.78 -5.32
CA LEU A 14 19.99 -6.23 -3.95
C LEU A 14 20.07 -7.77 -3.89
N LEU A 15 21.25 -8.31 -4.18
CA LEU A 15 21.60 -9.69 -3.90
C LEU A 15 22.27 -9.71 -2.53
N TRP A 16 21.52 -10.08 -1.53
CA TRP A 16 22.07 -10.56 -0.28
C TRP A 16 22.78 -11.89 -0.55
N ALA A 17 24.07 -11.82 -0.82
CA ALA A 17 24.93 -12.99 -0.75
C ALA A 17 25.22 -13.24 0.72
N PHE A 18 24.57 -14.25 1.31
CA PHE A 18 25.01 -14.83 2.56
C PHE A 18 26.35 -15.50 2.34
N SER A 19 27.42 -14.83 2.76
CA SER A 19 28.72 -15.48 2.95
C SER A 19 28.62 -16.34 4.21
N ALA A 20 28.59 -17.65 4.01
CA ALA A 20 28.69 -18.59 5.11
C ALA A 20 30.11 -18.51 5.71
N CYS A 21 30.25 -17.77 6.81
CA CYS A 21 31.36 -17.95 7.72
C CYS A 21 30.94 -18.99 8.76
N SER A 22 31.54 -20.17 8.69
CA SER A 22 31.48 -21.16 9.75
C SER A 22 32.18 -20.60 11.00
N ALA A 23 31.42 -20.29 12.01
CA ALA A 23 31.91 -20.02 13.36
C ALA A 23 31.30 -21.04 14.32
N GLU A 24 32.19 -21.68 15.04
CA GLU A 24 31.92 -22.67 16.08
C GLU A 24 31.09 -22.11 17.23
N GLY A 25 30.14 -22.92 17.68
CA GLY A 25 29.61 -23.01 19.02
C GLY A 25 29.27 -21.74 19.79
N SER A 26 28.05 -21.24 19.66
CA SER A 26 27.42 -20.43 20.71
C SER A 26 26.22 -21.19 21.32
N PRO A 27 26.01 -21.13 22.66
CA PRO A 27 24.95 -21.89 23.30
C PRO A 27 23.58 -21.44 22.90
N ALA A 28 22.68 -22.39 22.67
CA ALA A 28 21.29 -22.18 22.35
C ALA A 28 20.60 -21.32 23.43
N LEU A 29 20.05 -20.20 22.99
CA LEU A 29 19.13 -19.41 23.80
C LEU A 29 17.82 -20.21 23.99
N PRO A 30 17.21 -20.18 25.18
CA PRO A 30 15.96 -20.89 25.41
C PRO A 30 14.87 -20.31 24.52
N THR A 31 14.16 -21.18 23.81
CA THR A 31 12.93 -20.86 23.09
C THR A 31 11.93 -20.25 24.08
N PRO A 32 11.43 -19.04 23.85
CA PRO A 32 10.35 -18.52 24.65
C PRO A 32 9.11 -19.38 24.40
N SER A 33 8.56 -19.95 25.48
CA SER A 33 7.23 -20.55 25.46
C SER A 33 6.23 -19.47 25.08
N VAL A 34 5.58 -19.63 23.93
CA VAL A 34 4.45 -18.79 23.52
C VAL A 34 3.29 -19.16 24.44
N GLU A 35 3.04 -18.37 25.49
CA GLU A 35 1.75 -18.41 26.15
C GLU A 35 0.65 -18.00 25.14
N PRO A 36 -0.49 -18.68 25.10
CA PRO A 36 -1.58 -18.30 24.24
C PRO A 36 -2.04 -16.89 24.64
N ILE A 37 -2.08 -15.98 23.67
CA ILE A 37 -2.63 -14.64 23.83
C ILE A 37 -4.06 -14.81 24.35
N PRO A 38 -4.44 -14.20 25.51
CA PRO A 38 -5.81 -14.26 25.97
C PRO A 38 -6.71 -13.70 24.86
N ALA A 39 -7.71 -14.47 24.46
CA ALA A 39 -8.73 -14.05 23.50
C ALA A 39 -9.26 -12.69 24.00
N ILE A 40 -9.08 -11.63 23.19
CA ILE A 40 -9.70 -10.34 23.45
C ILE A 40 -11.20 -10.64 23.52
N ALA A 41 -11.80 -10.42 24.68
CA ALA A 41 -13.23 -10.56 24.85
C ALA A 41 -13.90 -9.65 23.80
N THR A 42 -14.40 -10.25 22.74
CA THR A 42 -15.28 -9.58 21.79
C THR A 42 -16.49 -9.13 22.62
N VAL A 43 -16.64 -7.82 22.79
CA VAL A 43 -17.91 -7.27 23.25
C VAL A 43 -18.92 -7.79 22.24
N ALA A 44 -19.82 -8.65 22.70
CA ALA A 44 -20.88 -9.19 21.87
C ALA A 44 -21.62 -8.00 21.23
N PRO A 45 -21.78 -7.94 19.92
CA PRO A 45 -22.55 -6.88 19.30
C PRO A 45 -23.97 -6.95 19.87
N THR A 46 -24.47 -5.81 20.29
CA THR A 46 -25.89 -5.66 20.59
C THR A 46 -26.66 -6.18 19.38
N PRO A 47 -27.63 -7.12 19.55
CA PRO A 47 -28.34 -7.65 18.39
C PRO A 47 -29.04 -6.49 17.68
N GLY A 48 -28.51 -6.10 16.52
CA GLY A 48 -29.20 -5.22 15.59
C GLY A 48 -30.25 -6.04 14.82
N PRO A 49 -31.26 -5.41 14.22
CA PRO A 49 -32.28 -6.10 13.47
C PRO A 49 -31.66 -6.91 12.31
N ALA A 50 -32.15 -8.13 12.11
CA ALA A 50 -31.85 -9.09 11.03
C ALA A 50 -30.36 -9.42 10.82
N ALA A 51 -29.83 -10.28 11.68
CA ALA A 51 -28.53 -10.89 11.46
C ALA A 51 -28.56 -11.82 10.22
N LEU A 52 -27.45 -11.89 9.49
CA LEU A 52 -27.25 -12.88 8.45
C LEU A 52 -27.47 -14.30 8.99
N GLN A 53 -28.21 -15.11 8.26
CA GLN A 53 -28.39 -16.52 8.59
C GLN A 53 -27.19 -17.33 8.12
N ASN A 54 -26.72 -18.28 8.93
CA ASN A 54 -25.64 -19.20 8.58
C ASN A 54 -24.40 -18.49 7.98
N PRO A 55 -23.84 -17.45 8.62
CA PRO A 55 -22.78 -16.63 8.05
C PRO A 55 -21.43 -17.36 7.94
N GLY A 56 -21.20 -18.39 8.76
CA GLY A 56 -20.02 -19.27 8.71
C GLY A 56 -20.26 -20.57 7.93
N PHE A 57 -21.36 -20.68 7.20
CA PHE A 57 -21.69 -21.84 6.34
C PHE A 57 -21.60 -23.22 7.02
N GLU A 58 -21.95 -23.31 8.30
CA GLU A 58 -21.94 -24.57 9.05
C GLU A 58 -23.18 -25.43 8.84
N GLN A 59 -24.23 -24.89 8.19
CA GLN A 59 -25.53 -25.57 8.03
C GLN A 59 -25.88 -25.72 6.55
N GLN A 60 -26.29 -26.94 6.20
CA GLN A 60 -26.77 -27.33 4.86
C GLN A 60 -28.26 -27.71 4.93
N ASP A 61 -28.98 -27.44 3.86
CA ASP A 61 -30.33 -27.97 3.65
C ASP A 61 -30.29 -29.44 3.13
N GLU A 62 -31.46 -30.02 2.91
CA GLU A 62 -31.60 -31.38 2.42
C GLU A 62 -31.00 -31.59 1.01
N LYS A 63 -30.76 -30.51 0.26
CA LYS A 63 -30.16 -30.54 -1.07
C LYS A 63 -28.64 -30.29 -1.03
N GLY A 64 -28.07 -30.10 0.15
CA GLY A 64 -26.64 -29.75 0.34
C GLY A 64 -26.32 -28.34 -0.02
N LEU A 65 -27.30 -27.42 0.02
CA LEU A 65 -27.12 -25.97 -0.20
C LEU A 65 -27.06 -25.20 1.13
N PRO A 66 -26.47 -24.00 1.16
CA PRO A 66 -26.34 -23.24 2.40
C PRO A 66 -27.70 -22.78 2.93
N THR A 67 -28.06 -23.22 4.13
CA THR A 67 -29.32 -22.86 4.79
C THR A 67 -29.43 -21.33 4.92
N GLY A 68 -30.54 -20.76 4.50
CA GLY A 68 -30.80 -19.33 4.54
C GLY A 68 -30.21 -18.51 3.38
N TRP A 69 -29.53 -19.18 2.44
CA TRP A 69 -28.98 -18.52 1.24
C TRP A 69 -29.66 -19.03 -0.03
N LEU A 70 -29.89 -18.13 -0.97
CA LEU A 70 -30.39 -18.45 -2.31
C LEU A 70 -29.18 -18.73 -3.22
N VAL A 71 -29.23 -19.85 -3.94
CA VAL A 71 -28.21 -20.21 -4.94
C VAL A 71 -28.85 -20.17 -6.34
N GLN A 72 -28.18 -19.46 -7.26
CA GLN A 72 -28.60 -19.28 -8.65
C GLN A 72 -27.47 -19.58 -9.63
N GLY A 73 -27.81 -19.98 -10.86
CA GLY A 73 -26.85 -20.38 -11.90
C GLY A 73 -26.45 -21.85 -11.80
N ASP A 74 -25.17 -22.14 -11.92
CA ASP A 74 -24.64 -23.51 -11.86
C ASP A 74 -24.59 -24.02 -10.41
N VAL A 75 -25.76 -24.36 -9.87
CA VAL A 75 -25.96 -24.78 -8.46
C VAL A 75 -25.02 -25.93 -8.07
N GLN A 76 -24.72 -26.85 -9.01
CA GLN A 76 -23.77 -27.94 -8.79
C GLN A 76 -22.32 -27.48 -8.56
N ALA A 77 -22.01 -26.23 -8.80
CA ALA A 77 -20.69 -25.66 -8.45
C ALA A 77 -20.55 -25.27 -6.98
N VAL A 78 -21.64 -25.26 -6.21
CA VAL A 78 -21.61 -25.00 -4.76
C VAL A 78 -21.24 -26.28 -4.02
N ARG A 79 -20.27 -26.19 -3.12
CA ARG A 79 -19.78 -27.25 -2.27
C ARG A 79 -19.53 -26.78 -0.86
N PHE A 80 -19.75 -27.65 0.10
CA PHE A 80 -19.24 -27.51 1.45
C PHE A 80 -17.95 -28.31 1.59
N GLU A 81 -16.95 -27.69 2.15
CA GLU A 81 -15.64 -28.28 2.35
C GLU A 81 -15.17 -28.07 3.79
N ASN A 82 -14.39 -29.02 4.30
CA ASN A 82 -13.79 -28.93 5.64
C ASN A 82 -12.69 -27.86 5.68
N ASN A 83 -12.25 -27.52 6.89
CA ASN A 83 -11.22 -26.52 7.17
C ASN A 83 -11.68 -25.10 6.78
N GLY A 84 -12.77 -24.65 7.39
CA GLY A 84 -13.23 -23.26 7.37
C GLY A 84 -12.16 -22.29 7.85
N HIS A 85 -12.40 -21.00 7.69
CA HIS A 85 -11.61 -19.97 8.35
C HIS A 85 -11.87 -20.03 9.85
N SER A 86 -13.15 -20.13 10.24
CA SER A 86 -13.57 -20.56 11.58
C SER A 86 -14.47 -21.81 11.48
N GLY A 87 -14.89 -22.38 12.60
CA GLY A 87 -15.75 -23.55 12.61
C GLY A 87 -15.16 -24.78 11.90
N GLN A 88 -16.03 -25.56 11.26
CA GLN A 88 -15.64 -26.80 10.57
C GLN A 88 -15.74 -26.72 9.05
N LEU A 89 -16.75 -26.03 8.56
CA LEU A 89 -17.08 -25.98 7.14
C LEU A 89 -16.77 -24.62 6.53
N ARG A 90 -16.75 -24.55 5.23
CA ARG A 90 -16.73 -23.36 4.40
C ARG A 90 -17.55 -23.57 3.15
N LEU A 91 -18.10 -22.53 2.59
CA LEU A 91 -18.72 -22.55 1.27
C LEU A 91 -17.65 -22.41 0.20
N SER A 92 -17.70 -23.26 -0.84
CA SER A 92 -16.83 -23.14 -2.02
C SER A 92 -17.66 -23.13 -3.30
N HIS A 93 -17.26 -22.28 -4.24
CA HIS A 93 -17.68 -22.34 -5.63
C HIS A 93 -16.58 -23.02 -6.44
N THR A 94 -16.86 -24.18 -7.01
CA THR A 94 -15.88 -24.99 -7.76
C THR A 94 -16.56 -25.93 -8.73
N SER A 95 -15.93 -26.19 -9.89
CA SER A 95 -16.40 -27.16 -10.88
C SER A 95 -15.25 -27.62 -11.77
N ASN A 96 -15.37 -28.85 -12.30
CA ASN A 96 -14.49 -29.36 -13.35
C ASN A 96 -14.84 -28.81 -14.75
N GLN A 97 -15.81 -27.92 -14.84
CA GLN A 97 -16.19 -27.17 -16.04
C GLN A 97 -16.22 -25.70 -15.71
N ALA A 98 -16.20 -24.83 -16.71
CA ALA A 98 -16.46 -23.42 -16.51
C ALA A 98 -17.85 -23.23 -15.88
N TYR A 99 -17.98 -22.32 -14.92
CA TYR A 99 -19.21 -22.15 -14.16
C TYR A 99 -19.50 -20.67 -13.87
N ARG A 100 -20.79 -20.39 -13.69
CA ARG A 100 -21.29 -19.12 -13.19
C ARG A 100 -22.28 -19.39 -12.06
N VAL A 101 -21.97 -18.98 -10.85
CA VAL A 101 -22.83 -19.21 -9.68
C VAL A 101 -22.87 -17.98 -8.79
N GLU A 102 -24.04 -17.75 -8.24
CA GLU A 102 -24.29 -16.74 -7.23
C GLU A 102 -24.89 -17.38 -5.99
N THR A 103 -24.36 -17.05 -4.81
CA THR A 103 -24.93 -17.35 -3.51
C THR A 103 -25.27 -16.03 -2.83
N SER A 104 -26.55 -15.82 -2.48
CA SER A 104 -27.03 -14.53 -1.98
C SER A 104 -27.99 -14.66 -0.82
N GLN A 105 -28.05 -13.59 0.00
CA GLN A 105 -29.02 -13.47 1.10
C GLN A 105 -29.55 -12.05 1.16
N THR A 106 -30.87 -11.91 1.25
CA THR A 106 -31.52 -10.63 1.52
C THR A 106 -31.56 -10.38 3.03
N VAL A 107 -31.15 -9.19 3.42
CA VAL A 107 -31.21 -8.71 4.80
C VAL A 107 -32.20 -7.56 4.85
N GLU A 108 -33.22 -7.68 5.68
CA GLU A 108 -34.30 -6.72 5.84
C GLU A 108 -34.21 -6.00 7.19
N ASP A 109 -35.04 -4.99 7.40
CA ASP A 109 -35.16 -4.20 8.64
C ASP A 109 -33.86 -3.51 9.07
N LEU A 110 -32.99 -3.18 8.12
CA LEU A 110 -31.78 -2.39 8.36
C LEU A 110 -32.14 -0.90 8.57
N ALA A 111 -31.53 -0.26 9.54
CA ALA A 111 -31.60 1.19 9.65
C ALA A 111 -30.94 1.87 8.44
N ASP A 112 -31.46 3.04 8.04
CA ASP A 112 -30.79 3.84 7.01
C ASP A 112 -29.38 4.26 7.46
N GLY A 113 -28.42 4.23 6.52
CA GLY A 113 -27.03 4.58 6.78
C GLY A 113 -26.03 3.65 6.09
N TRP A 114 -24.75 3.84 6.37
CA TRP A 114 -23.70 3.02 5.80
C TRP A 114 -23.58 1.68 6.51
N TYR A 115 -23.41 0.62 5.71
CA TYR A 115 -23.07 -0.73 6.17
C TYR A 115 -21.85 -1.26 5.43
N THR A 116 -21.10 -2.10 6.11
CA THR A 116 -19.93 -2.80 5.56
C THR A 116 -20.16 -4.31 5.60
N LEU A 117 -20.11 -4.93 4.43
CA LEU A 117 -20.01 -6.38 4.27
C LEU A 117 -18.54 -6.78 4.40
N ARG A 118 -18.26 -7.79 5.22
CA ARG A 118 -16.96 -8.43 5.39
C ARG A 118 -17.10 -9.91 5.08
N ALA A 119 -16.07 -10.51 4.48
CA ALA A 119 -16.00 -11.95 4.28
C ALA A 119 -14.55 -12.41 4.25
N TRP A 120 -14.28 -13.57 4.79
CA TRP A 120 -13.01 -14.24 4.57
C TRP A 120 -13.09 -15.06 3.29
N THR A 121 -12.06 -14.92 2.45
CA THR A 121 -11.98 -15.56 1.15
C THR A 121 -10.61 -16.17 0.92
N ARG A 122 -10.58 -17.23 0.10
CA ARG A 122 -9.36 -17.78 -0.48
C ARG A 122 -9.67 -18.39 -1.84
N SER A 123 -8.71 -18.44 -2.76
CA SER A 123 -8.95 -18.82 -4.14
C SER A 123 -7.74 -19.51 -4.77
N SER A 124 -8.00 -20.33 -5.79
CA SER A 124 -6.96 -20.85 -6.68
C SER A 124 -6.46 -19.83 -7.70
N GLY A 125 -7.10 -18.65 -7.80
CA GLY A 125 -6.97 -17.77 -8.94
C GLY A 125 -7.72 -18.28 -10.17
N ASN A 126 -7.50 -17.65 -11.33
CA ASN A 126 -8.14 -17.99 -12.61
C ASN A 126 -9.68 -17.98 -12.56
N ASN A 127 -10.25 -17.08 -11.77
CA ASN A 127 -11.68 -16.82 -11.71
C ASN A 127 -11.92 -15.31 -11.51
N GLU A 128 -13.05 -14.83 -12.01
CA GLU A 128 -13.57 -13.53 -11.66
C GLU A 128 -14.60 -13.72 -10.54
N THR A 129 -14.22 -13.38 -9.33
CA THR A 129 -15.08 -13.52 -8.16
C THR A 129 -15.14 -12.21 -7.39
N TYR A 130 -16.34 -11.87 -6.94
CA TYR A 130 -16.53 -10.70 -6.10
C TYR A 130 -17.59 -10.92 -5.03
N LEU A 131 -17.45 -10.15 -3.95
CA LEU A 131 -18.50 -9.89 -2.98
C LEU A 131 -19.23 -8.63 -3.42
N ALA A 132 -20.55 -8.61 -3.30
CA ALA A 132 -21.33 -7.41 -3.55
C ALA A 132 -22.32 -7.14 -2.42
N LEU A 133 -22.53 -5.86 -2.18
CA LEU A 133 -23.57 -5.36 -1.29
C LEU A 133 -24.49 -4.45 -2.12
N ALA A 134 -25.69 -4.96 -2.42
CA ALA A 134 -26.68 -4.24 -3.20
C ALA A 134 -27.76 -3.67 -2.28
N CYS A 135 -27.77 -2.34 -2.11
CA CYS A 135 -28.71 -1.62 -1.27
C CYS A 135 -29.46 -0.57 -2.11
N GLY A 136 -30.77 -0.63 -2.10
CA GLY A 136 -31.61 0.28 -2.90
C GLY A 136 -31.38 0.12 -4.40
N LYS A 137 -30.91 1.18 -5.09
CA LYS A 137 -30.67 1.19 -6.54
C LYS A 137 -29.21 0.91 -6.94
N GLY A 138 -28.29 0.80 -5.97
CA GLY A 138 -26.86 0.64 -6.20
C GLY A 138 -26.33 -0.72 -5.77
N GLU A 139 -25.24 -1.13 -6.38
CA GLU A 139 -24.46 -2.30 -5.99
C GLU A 139 -22.99 -1.92 -5.94
N ASN A 140 -22.36 -2.10 -4.79
CA ASN A 140 -20.92 -1.95 -4.64
C ASN A 140 -20.26 -3.32 -4.56
N ARG A 141 -19.05 -3.45 -5.12
CA ARG A 141 -18.33 -4.71 -5.26
C ARG A 141 -16.91 -4.62 -4.73
N VAL A 142 -16.42 -5.73 -4.18
CA VAL A 142 -15.01 -5.98 -3.93
C VAL A 142 -14.62 -7.31 -4.55
N TYR A 143 -13.51 -7.33 -5.29
CA TYR A 143 -13.08 -8.53 -6.01
C TYR A 143 -12.12 -9.36 -5.17
N VAL A 144 -12.22 -10.67 -5.29
CA VAL A 144 -11.20 -11.59 -4.79
C VAL A 144 -9.94 -11.41 -5.63
N PRO A 145 -8.77 -11.22 -5.03
CA PRO A 145 -7.52 -11.00 -5.75
C PRO A 145 -7.23 -12.09 -6.80
N SER A 146 -6.74 -11.68 -7.96
CA SER A 146 -6.45 -12.58 -9.08
C SER A 146 -5.33 -13.59 -8.77
N SER A 147 -4.48 -13.31 -7.79
CA SER A 147 -3.41 -14.20 -7.35
C SER A 147 -3.40 -14.33 -5.83
N MET A 148 -3.48 -15.56 -5.35
CA MET A 148 -3.47 -15.90 -3.92
C MET A 148 -2.49 -17.06 -3.64
N PRO A 149 -1.16 -16.80 -3.70
CA PRO A 149 -0.17 -17.86 -3.49
C PRO A 149 -0.33 -18.53 -2.13
N GLY A 150 -0.27 -19.88 -2.14
CA GLY A 150 -0.42 -20.68 -0.93
C GLY A 150 -1.85 -20.74 -0.39
N TYR A 151 -2.83 -20.25 -1.15
CA TYR A 151 -4.27 -20.34 -0.84
C TYR A 151 -4.61 -19.83 0.58
N ARG A 152 -3.98 -18.74 1.00
CA ARG A 152 -4.20 -18.14 2.32
C ARG A 152 -5.53 -17.40 2.36
N TRP A 153 -6.17 -17.43 3.52
CA TRP A 153 -7.34 -16.61 3.77
C TRP A 153 -6.96 -15.12 3.82
N ILE A 154 -7.80 -14.30 3.21
CA ILE A 154 -7.80 -12.85 3.32
C ILE A 154 -9.21 -12.36 3.63
N GLN A 155 -9.31 -11.29 4.38
CA GLN A 155 -10.57 -10.61 4.59
C GLN A 155 -10.77 -9.53 3.52
N LEU A 156 -11.94 -9.52 2.90
CA LEU A 156 -12.37 -8.48 1.98
C LEU A 156 -13.53 -7.70 2.59
N VAL A 157 -13.63 -6.42 2.23
CA VAL A 157 -14.70 -5.54 2.71
C VAL A 157 -15.25 -4.68 1.59
N VAL A 158 -16.57 -4.47 1.61
CA VAL A 158 -17.26 -3.54 0.72
C VAL A 158 -18.38 -2.83 1.49
N SER A 159 -18.51 -1.53 1.31
CA SER A 159 -19.53 -0.73 1.99
C SER A 159 -20.58 -0.23 1.01
N ALA A 160 -21.84 -0.14 1.45
CA ALA A 160 -22.92 0.49 0.72
C ALA A 160 -23.84 1.28 1.67
N GLU A 161 -24.51 2.29 1.13
CA GLU A 161 -25.49 3.07 1.89
C GLU A 161 -26.87 2.42 1.76
N VAL A 162 -27.42 2.01 2.90
CA VAL A 162 -28.80 1.51 3.02
C VAL A 162 -29.77 2.67 2.98
N ARG A 163 -30.75 2.56 2.14
CA ARG A 163 -31.91 3.45 2.07
C ARG A 163 -33.16 2.60 1.81
N GLY A 164 -34.08 2.60 2.78
CA GLY A 164 -35.30 1.79 2.71
C GLY A 164 -35.14 0.38 3.26
N GLY A 165 -34.20 0.16 4.16
CA GLY A 165 -34.18 -0.97 5.09
C GLY A 165 -33.75 -2.32 4.52
N THR A 166 -33.36 -2.43 3.24
CA THR A 166 -33.08 -3.72 2.61
C THR A 166 -31.76 -3.70 1.85
N CYS A 167 -30.95 -4.75 2.02
CA CYS A 167 -29.77 -5.04 1.22
C CYS A 167 -29.71 -6.51 0.80
N VAL A 168 -29.05 -6.78 -0.32
CA VAL A 168 -28.71 -8.14 -0.76
C VAL A 168 -27.21 -8.32 -0.68
N VAL A 169 -26.77 -9.28 0.12
CA VAL A 169 -25.39 -9.78 0.15
C VAL A 169 -25.24 -10.82 -0.95
N ARG A 170 -24.21 -10.69 -1.80
CA ARG A 170 -23.99 -11.56 -2.95
C ARG A 170 -22.53 -12.03 -3.01
N LEU A 171 -22.34 -13.33 -3.21
CA LEU A 171 -21.08 -14.01 -3.49
C LEU A 171 -21.19 -14.50 -4.94
N VAL A 172 -20.47 -13.89 -5.87
CA VAL A 172 -20.62 -14.15 -7.31
C VAL A 172 -19.30 -14.66 -7.87
N SER A 173 -19.36 -15.77 -8.61
CA SER A 173 -18.18 -16.39 -9.21
C SER A 173 -18.39 -16.75 -10.67
N PHE A 174 -17.41 -16.39 -11.51
CA PHE A 174 -17.25 -16.84 -12.89
C PHE A 174 -15.92 -17.60 -12.95
N GLY A 175 -15.98 -18.93 -12.83
CA GLY A 175 -14.78 -19.76 -12.73
C GLY A 175 -14.48 -20.49 -14.03
N LEU A 176 -13.20 -20.63 -14.34
CA LEU A 176 -12.73 -21.57 -15.36
C LEU A 176 -12.76 -23.01 -14.82
N SER A 177 -12.69 -23.98 -15.73
CA SER A 177 -12.60 -25.39 -15.34
C SER A 177 -11.48 -25.64 -14.34
N GLY A 178 -11.79 -26.28 -13.21
CA GLY A 178 -10.85 -26.61 -12.14
C GLY A 178 -10.49 -25.47 -11.19
N SER A 179 -10.97 -24.24 -11.46
CA SER A 179 -10.81 -23.14 -10.50
C SER A 179 -11.79 -23.26 -9.34
N TRP A 180 -11.42 -22.66 -8.21
CA TRP A 180 -12.25 -22.62 -7.01
C TRP A 180 -12.04 -21.34 -6.22
N VAL A 181 -13.05 -20.94 -5.48
CA VAL A 181 -13.01 -19.90 -4.45
C VAL A 181 -13.81 -20.38 -3.24
N SER A 182 -13.30 -20.07 -2.05
CA SER A 182 -14.00 -20.37 -0.79
C SER A 182 -14.34 -19.09 -0.05
N PHE A 183 -15.47 -19.13 0.66
CA PHE A 183 -16.00 -18.05 1.49
C PHE A 183 -16.29 -18.57 2.89
N ASP A 184 -16.12 -17.70 3.89
CA ASP A 184 -16.43 -17.98 5.26
C ASP A 184 -16.62 -16.70 6.08
N ASP A 185 -17.22 -16.81 7.26
CA ASP A 185 -17.39 -15.74 8.24
C ASP A 185 -17.88 -14.42 7.62
N ILE A 186 -19.08 -14.49 7.04
CA ILE A 186 -19.72 -13.33 6.42
C ILE A 186 -20.31 -12.43 7.51
N GLU A 187 -19.95 -11.16 7.53
CA GLU A 187 -20.47 -10.18 8.48
C GLU A 187 -21.08 -8.98 7.74
N LEU A 188 -22.21 -8.48 8.24
CA LEU A 188 -22.78 -7.19 7.82
C LEU A 188 -22.90 -6.29 9.03
N VAL A 189 -22.08 -5.24 9.07
CA VAL A 189 -21.97 -4.35 10.24
C VAL A 189 -22.27 -2.89 9.87
N PRO A 190 -22.88 -2.11 10.77
CA PRO A 190 -23.05 -0.67 10.57
C PRO A 190 -21.70 0.04 10.42
N GLY A 191 -21.68 1.09 9.61
CA GLY A 191 -20.50 1.93 9.36
C GLY A 191 -19.93 1.74 7.97
N ARG A 192 -19.03 2.66 7.58
CA ARG A 192 -18.34 2.66 6.28
C ARG A 192 -16.85 2.37 6.47
N ALA A 193 -16.35 1.39 5.76
CA ALA A 193 -14.92 1.17 5.61
C ALA A 193 -14.38 2.06 4.47
N ALA A 194 -13.95 3.26 4.80
CA ALA A 194 -13.42 4.22 3.82
C ALA A 194 -11.93 4.46 4.03
N LEU A 195 -11.22 4.69 2.91
CA LEU A 195 -9.83 5.12 2.94
C LEU A 195 -9.74 6.66 2.98
N SER A 196 -8.88 7.18 3.83
CA SER A 196 -8.67 8.62 3.99
C SER A 196 -7.50 9.16 3.15
N VAL A 197 -6.60 8.27 2.70
CA VAL A 197 -5.43 8.58 1.89
C VAL A 197 -5.56 7.85 0.55
N LEU A 198 -5.92 8.60 -0.48
CA LEU A 198 -5.92 8.18 -1.88
C LEU A 198 -4.80 8.99 -2.53
N GLY A 199 -3.57 8.53 -2.37
CA GLY A 199 -2.38 9.32 -2.57
C GLY A 199 -1.50 8.89 -3.74
N ALA A 200 -0.65 9.80 -4.18
CA ALA A 200 0.45 9.50 -5.08
C ALA A 200 1.71 10.26 -4.66
N ASP A 201 2.88 9.61 -4.78
CA ASP A 201 4.13 10.33 -4.87
C ASP A 201 4.19 10.98 -6.25
N ILE A 202 4.43 12.28 -6.25
CA ILE A 202 4.50 13.10 -7.46
C ILE A 202 5.77 13.95 -7.48
N SER A 203 6.78 13.48 -6.78
CA SER A 203 8.03 14.23 -6.62
C SER A 203 8.69 14.54 -7.96
N SER A 204 8.56 13.66 -8.96
CA SER A 204 9.10 13.88 -10.31
C SER A 204 8.29 14.87 -11.17
N LEU A 205 7.09 15.28 -10.75
CA LEU A 205 6.17 16.09 -11.58
C LEU A 205 6.80 17.39 -12.05
N LYS A 206 7.34 18.17 -11.11
CA LYS A 206 7.93 19.47 -11.45
C LYS A 206 9.07 19.35 -12.48
N LYS A 207 9.96 18.38 -12.27
CA LYS A 207 11.06 18.11 -13.19
C LYS A 207 10.56 17.65 -14.56
N SER A 208 9.56 16.75 -14.59
CA SER A 208 8.92 16.32 -15.85
C SER A 208 8.36 17.51 -16.62
N GLU A 209 7.59 18.39 -15.97
CA GLU A 209 6.97 19.55 -16.61
C GLU A 209 8.03 20.55 -17.13
N ASP A 210 9.07 20.85 -16.34
CA ASP A 210 10.15 21.75 -16.74
C ASP A 210 10.92 21.24 -17.97
N LEU A 211 10.98 19.92 -18.13
CA LEU A 211 11.61 19.27 -19.27
C LEU A 211 10.64 19.04 -20.46
N GLY A 212 9.43 19.57 -20.38
CA GLY A 212 8.44 19.54 -21.45
C GLY A 212 7.47 18.37 -21.41
N GLY A 213 7.37 17.66 -20.28
CA GLY A 213 6.34 16.65 -20.04
C GLY A 213 4.94 17.26 -20.07
N VAL A 214 4.00 16.60 -20.72
CA VAL A 214 2.60 17.05 -20.86
C VAL A 214 1.68 15.94 -20.41
N TYR A 215 0.77 16.28 -19.50
CA TYR A 215 -0.20 15.33 -18.96
C TYR A 215 -1.57 15.56 -19.60
N ARG A 216 -2.37 14.48 -19.74
CA ARG A 216 -3.61 14.47 -20.50
C ARG A 216 -4.66 13.62 -19.80
N TYR A 217 -5.91 13.98 -20.00
CA TYR A 217 -7.03 13.09 -19.73
C TYR A 217 -6.99 11.88 -20.68
N SER A 218 -7.81 10.88 -20.41
CA SER A 218 -7.89 9.64 -21.21
C SER A 218 -8.30 9.88 -22.67
N ASP A 219 -9.03 10.98 -22.95
CA ASP A 219 -9.41 11.40 -24.29
C ASP A 219 -8.30 12.15 -25.06
N GLY A 220 -7.13 12.35 -24.40
CA GLY A 220 -5.98 13.07 -24.96
C GLY A 220 -5.99 14.58 -24.73
N THR A 221 -7.01 15.14 -24.07
CA THR A 221 -7.06 16.58 -23.74
C THR A 221 -5.97 16.95 -22.72
N PRO A 222 -5.04 17.88 -23.05
CA PRO A 222 -4.00 18.30 -22.12
C PRO A 222 -4.57 19.16 -20.99
N ALA A 223 -4.06 18.93 -19.76
CA ALA A 223 -4.42 19.74 -18.60
C ALA A 223 -3.31 19.72 -17.55
N ASP A 224 -3.45 20.49 -16.48
CA ASP A 224 -2.59 20.40 -15.29
C ASP A 224 -2.68 18.99 -14.70
N ALA A 225 -1.53 18.36 -14.46
CA ALA A 225 -1.45 17.00 -13.91
C ALA A 225 -2.19 16.87 -12.57
N LEU A 226 -2.10 17.90 -11.70
CA LEU A 226 -2.80 17.89 -10.40
C LEU A 226 -4.32 17.95 -10.58
N GLN A 227 -4.81 18.70 -11.59
CA GLN A 227 -6.23 18.72 -11.89
C GLN A 227 -6.72 17.36 -12.39
N ILE A 228 -6.00 16.73 -13.34
CA ILE A 228 -6.34 15.40 -13.86
C ILE A 228 -6.40 14.36 -12.72
N MET A 229 -5.39 14.35 -11.85
CA MET A 229 -5.33 13.42 -10.73
C MET A 229 -6.43 13.70 -9.70
N LYS A 230 -6.73 14.98 -9.42
CA LYS A 230 -7.81 15.38 -8.51
C LYS A 230 -9.17 14.92 -9.01
N ASP A 231 -9.45 15.12 -10.29
CA ASP A 231 -10.71 14.70 -10.94
C ASP A 231 -10.85 13.17 -10.93
N SER A 232 -9.72 12.46 -10.85
CA SER A 232 -9.65 11.00 -10.73
C SER A 232 -9.63 10.48 -9.28
N GLY A 233 -9.89 11.36 -8.29
CA GLY A 233 -10.07 10.97 -6.89
C GLY A 233 -8.84 11.13 -6.00
N LEU A 234 -7.69 11.58 -6.51
CA LEU A 234 -6.52 11.86 -5.68
C LEU A 234 -6.87 12.91 -4.61
N ASN A 235 -6.51 12.64 -3.36
CA ASN A 235 -6.72 13.59 -2.27
C ASN A 235 -5.45 13.91 -1.46
N TYR A 236 -4.34 13.22 -1.78
CA TYR A 236 -3.09 13.37 -1.05
C TYR A 236 -1.89 13.24 -1.97
N ALA A 237 -0.90 14.11 -1.82
CA ALA A 237 0.37 14.02 -2.55
C ALA A 237 1.51 13.79 -1.57
N ARG A 238 2.46 12.92 -1.94
CA ARG A 238 3.74 12.71 -1.27
C ARG A 238 4.83 13.38 -2.08
N LEU A 239 5.68 14.16 -1.41
CA LEU A 239 6.82 14.87 -2.00
C LEU A 239 8.06 14.55 -1.18
N ARG A 240 9.07 13.93 -1.80
CA ARG A 240 10.38 13.71 -1.19
C ARG A 240 11.18 15.01 -1.14
N ILE A 241 11.98 15.15 -0.11
CA ILE A 241 12.91 16.29 0.03
C ILE A 241 14.33 15.80 0.28
N TRP A 242 15.28 16.38 -0.49
CA TRP A 242 16.72 16.27 -0.32
C TRP A 242 17.30 17.60 0.16
N LEU A 243 18.51 17.58 0.76
CA LEU A 243 19.12 18.78 1.28
C LEU A 243 19.70 19.66 0.16
N ASP A 244 20.66 19.12 -0.59
CA ASP A 244 21.38 19.82 -1.66
C ASP A 244 21.53 18.92 -2.90
N PRO A 245 20.45 18.64 -3.61
CA PRO A 245 20.45 17.78 -4.78
C PRO A 245 21.21 18.42 -5.95
N ALA A 246 22.04 17.62 -6.64
CA ALA A 246 22.96 18.09 -7.68
C ALA A 246 22.25 18.71 -8.89
N ASP A 247 21.01 18.29 -9.18
CA ASP A 247 20.19 18.80 -10.30
C ASP A 247 19.23 19.92 -9.90
N GLY A 248 19.21 20.28 -8.61
CA GLY A 248 18.38 21.37 -8.09
C GLY A 248 16.91 21.06 -7.89
N TYR A 249 16.47 19.79 -8.12
CA TYR A 249 15.10 19.34 -7.86
C TYR A 249 14.96 18.69 -6.48
N HIS A 250 13.72 18.54 -6.01
CA HIS A 250 13.40 17.91 -4.70
C HIS A 250 13.98 18.64 -3.48
N ASN A 251 14.29 19.89 -3.59
CA ASN A 251 14.79 20.73 -2.48
C ASN A 251 13.66 21.53 -1.81
N LYS A 252 13.98 22.25 -0.74
CA LYS A 252 13.02 23.07 0.00
C LYS A 252 12.25 24.05 -0.90
N THR A 253 12.92 24.70 -1.87
CA THR A 253 12.29 25.67 -2.77
C THR A 253 11.20 25.04 -3.60
N GLU A 254 11.46 23.85 -4.15
CA GLU A 254 10.48 23.09 -4.92
C GLU A 254 9.30 22.64 -4.03
N ILE A 255 9.59 22.10 -2.84
CA ILE A 255 8.54 21.68 -1.90
C ILE A 255 7.59 22.83 -1.58
N LEU A 256 8.11 24.02 -1.31
CA LEU A 256 7.29 25.21 -1.04
C LEU A 256 6.42 25.58 -2.25
N ALA A 257 6.98 25.56 -3.46
CA ALA A 257 6.23 25.87 -4.68
C ALA A 257 5.12 24.82 -4.96
N MET A 258 5.46 23.54 -4.84
CA MET A 258 4.51 22.45 -5.05
C MET A 258 3.41 22.45 -3.99
N ALA A 259 3.72 22.74 -2.72
CA ALA A 259 2.71 22.86 -1.66
C ALA A 259 1.66 23.94 -1.95
N GLN A 260 2.06 25.07 -2.52
CA GLN A 260 1.11 26.10 -2.96
C GLN A 260 0.20 25.60 -4.10
N ARG A 261 0.76 24.87 -5.05
CA ARG A 261 0.01 24.25 -6.15
C ARG A 261 -1.00 23.21 -5.63
N LEU A 262 -0.57 22.33 -4.73
CA LEU A 262 -1.44 21.34 -4.08
C LEU A 262 -2.61 22.00 -3.34
N LYS A 263 -2.35 23.07 -2.60
CA LYS A 263 -3.39 23.83 -1.90
C LYS A 263 -4.44 24.38 -2.86
N GLN A 264 -4.05 24.88 -4.04
CA GLN A 264 -4.98 25.41 -5.05
C GLN A 264 -5.95 24.32 -5.54
N HIS A 265 -5.50 23.08 -5.60
CA HIS A 265 -6.32 21.92 -5.98
C HIS A 265 -7.00 21.23 -4.79
N GLY A 266 -6.80 21.70 -3.55
CA GLY A 266 -7.35 21.07 -2.34
C GLY A 266 -6.81 19.65 -2.12
N ILE A 267 -5.56 19.41 -2.48
CA ILE A 267 -4.83 18.16 -2.27
C ILE A 267 -3.96 18.30 -1.03
N LYS A 268 -4.02 17.32 -0.13
CA LYS A 268 -3.22 17.26 1.09
C LYS A 268 -1.77 16.94 0.80
N LEU A 269 -0.88 17.31 1.73
CA LEU A 269 0.56 17.17 1.58
C LEU A 269 1.16 16.25 2.63
N LEU A 270 1.94 15.25 2.17
CA LEU A 270 2.94 14.53 2.93
C LEU A 270 4.33 14.96 2.44
N VAL A 271 5.20 15.41 3.35
CA VAL A 271 6.61 15.69 3.06
C VAL A 271 7.46 14.52 3.55
N ASP A 272 8.26 13.95 2.64
CA ASP A 272 9.12 12.80 2.88
C ASP A 272 10.59 13.22 2.99
N PHE A 273 11.12 13.24 4.21
CA PHE A 273 12.51 13.63 4.48
C PHE A 273 13.47 12.45 4.29
N HIS A 274 14.30 12.50 3.25
CA HIS A 274 15.36 11.50 3.06
C HIS A 274 16.60 11.75 3.93
N TYR A 275 16.81 12.98 4.42
CA TYR A 275 18.02 13.42 5.12
C TYR A 275 19.31 13.09 4.36
N SER A 276 19.28 13.27 3.07
CA SER A 276 20.34 12.99 2.09
C SER A 276 20.33 14.03 0.99
N ASP A 277 21.34 14.06 0.12
CA ASP A 277 21.38 14.89 -1.10
C ASP A 277 20.82 14.14 -2.33
N ASP A 278 20.51 12.87 -2.18
CA ASP A 278 19.93 12.00 -3.22
C ASP A 278 19.08 10.87 -2.57
N TRP A 279 18.83 9.80 -3.32
CA TRP A 279 18.04 8.65 -2.87
C TRP A 279 18.53 8.07 -1.55
N ALA A 280 17.59 7.87 -0.62
CA ALA A 280 17.75 7.08 0.58
C ALA A 280 16.81 5.87 0.50
N ASP A 281 17.36 4.66 0.70
CA ASP A 281 16.66 3.38 0.63
C ASP A 281 17.31 2.38 1.61
N PRO A 282 16.80 1.14 1.77
CA PRO A 282 17.38 0.18 2.71
C PRO A 282 18.85 -0.17 2.47
N GLY A 283 19.36 0.04 1.26
CA GLY A 283 20.77 -0.19 0.88
C GLY A 283 21.64 1.08 0.93
N LYS A 284 21.03 2.26 1.09
CA LYS A 284 21.73 3.55 1.00
C LYS A 284 21.09 4.60 1.91
N GLN A 285 21.76 4.94 3.00
CA GLN A 285 21.31 5.94 3.97
C GLN A 285 22.45 6.92 4.29
N ASN A 286 23.02 7.52 3.24
CA ASN A 286 24.20 8.35 3.37
C ASN A 286 23.89 9.70 4.00
N LYS A 287 24.80 10.21 4.83
CA LYS A 287 24.76 11.60 5.26
C LYS A 287 24.88 12.54 4.06
N PRO A 288 24.13 13.64 4.04
CA PRO A 288 24.35 14.71 3.07
C PRO A 288 25.74 15.30 3.20
N ALA A 289 26.30 15.86 2.14
CA ALA A 289 27.65 16.40 2.12
C ALA A 289 27.89 17.44 3.24
N ALA A 290 26.89 18.28 3.51
CA ALA A 290 26.95 19.29 4.55
C ALA A 290 27.10 18.72 5.98
N TRP A 291 26.71 17.45 6.21
CA TRP A 291 26.71 16.84 7.55
C TRP A 291 27.79 15.76 7.71
N GLN A 292 28.67 15.57 6.73
CA GLN A 292 29.68 14.50 6.73
C GLN A 292 30.63 14.57 7.94
N THR A 293 30.94 15.77 8.42
CA THR A 293 31.90 16.00 9.52
C THR A 293 31.23 16.17 10.89
N TYR A 294 29.89 16.11 10.94
CA TYR A 294 29.15 16.31 12.18
C TYR A 294 29.34 15.14 13.13
N ASP A 295 29.53 15.45 14.41
CA ASP A 295 29.38 14.47 15.47
C ASP A 295 27.90 14.13 15.70
N PHE A 296 27.62 13.20 16.59
CA PHE A 296 26.26 12.70 16.78
C PHE A 296 25.30 13.78 17.33
N GLU A 297 25.75 14.65 18.22
CA GLU A 297 24.91 15.73 18.76
C GLU A 297 24.60 16.77 17.68
N GLN A 298 25.58 17.08 16.85
CA GLN A 298 25.40 17.94 15.69
C GLN A 298 24.43 17.34 14.67
N LEU A 299 24.48 16.02 14.44
CA LEU A 299 23.54 15.32 13.57
C LEU A 299 22.10 15.38 14.11
N LYS A 300 21.89 15.16 15.40
CA LYS A 300 20.58 15.30 16.03
C LYS A 300 20.01 16.70 15.82
N GLN A 301 20.84 17.73 16.07
CA GLN A 301 20.44 19.11 15.88
C GLN A 301 20.15 19.41 14.41
N ALA A 302 20.95 18.89 13.48
CA ALA A 302 20.75 19.09 12.04
C ALA A 302 19.45 18.45 11.53
N VAL A 303 19.08 17.26 12.01
CA VAL A 303 17.78 16.64 11.74
C VAL A 303 16.64 17.53 12.24
N TYR A 304 16.74 18.01 13.48
CA TYR A 304 15.75 18.94 14.03
C TYR A 304 15.65 20.22 13.18
N ASP A 305 16.77 20.91 12.97
CA ASP A 305 16.79 22.21 12.31
C ASP A 305 16.26 22.14 10.88
N HIS A 306 16.68 21.13 10.10
CA HIS A 306 16.23 20.96 8.74
C HIS A 306 14.72 20.66 8.67
N THR A 307 14.24 19.75 9.51
CA THR A 307 12.81 19.39 9.56
C THR A 307 11.96 20.57 10.00
N HIS A 308 12.39 21.28 11.06
CA HIS A 308 11.70 22.44 11.59
C HIS A 308 11.68 23.62 10.61
N ASP A 309 12.79 23.89 9.92
CA ASP A 309 12.89 24.96 8.93
C ASP A 309 11.95 24.74 7.74
N VAL A 310 11.90 23.54 7.18
CA VAL A 310 10.99 23.21 6.08
C VAL A 310 9.53 23.32 6.55
N CYS A 311 9.21 22.69 7.69
CA CYS A 311 7.86 22.70 8.25
C CYS A 311 7.39 24.15 8.56
N THR A 312 8.21 24.94 9.22
CA THR A 312 7.90 26.34 9.57
C THR A 312 7.69 27.20 8.33
N SER A 313 8.48 26.98 7.29
CA SER A 313 8.32 27.69 6.01
C SER A 313 6.99 27.34 5.34
N LEU A 314 6.60 26.06 5.36
CA LEU A 314 5.29 25.60 4.86
C LEU A 314 4.14 26.21 5.66
N VAL A 315 4.23 26.23 6.99
CA VAL A 315 3.22 26.87 7.86
C VAL A 315 3.13 28.38 7.60
N ALA A 316 4.27 29.06 7.54
CA ALA A 316 4.32 30.51 7.32
C ALA A 316 3.70 30.93 5.99
N GLN A 317 3.84 30.14 4.93
CA GLN A 317 3.18 30.40 3.66
C GLN A 317 1.71 29.93 3.60
N GLY A 318 1.18 29.32 4.67
CA GLY A 318 -0.20 28.86 4.76
C GLY A 318 -0.47 27.50 4.09
N THR A 319 0.55 26.66 3.97
CA THR A 319 0.47 25.28 3.45
C THR A 319 1.05 24.29 4.45
N PRO A 320 0.55 24.24 5.72
CA PRO A 320 1.07 23.29 6.69
C PRO A 320 0.96 21.85 6.13
N PRO A 321 1.96 20.99 6.33
CA PRO A 321 1.86 19.62 5.89
C PRO A 321 0.81 18.87 6.74
N ASP A 322 0.00 18.02 6.10
CA ASP A 322 -0.95 17.15 6.82
C ASP A 322 -0.21 15.97 7.47
N MET A 323 0.90 15.54 6.86
CA MET A 323 1.76 14.47 7.36
C MET A 323 3.22 14.76 7.00
N VAL A 324 4.13 14.31 7.85
CA VAL A 324 5.58 14.32 7.61
C VAL A 324 6.12 12.91 7.82
N GLN A 325 6.92 12.45 6.87
CA GLN A 325 7.67 11.20 6.95
C GLN A 325 9.09 11.52 7.42
N VAL A 326 9.49 10.96 8.56
CA VAL A 326 10.82 11.15 9.14
C VAL A 326 11.73 9.99 8.73
N GLY A 327 12.47 10.19 7.67
CA GLY A 327 13.30 9.19 7.01
C GLY A 327 12.53 8.32 6.01
N ASN A 328 13.20 7.89 4.92
CA ASN A 328 12.65 7.01 3.90
C ASN A 328 13.21 5.60 4.04
N GLU A 329 12.32 4.58 4.08
CA GLU A 329 12.67 3.15 4.15
C GLU A 329 13.76 2.83 5.18
N ILE A 330 13.53 3.24 6.41
CA ILE A 330 14.52 3.30 7.50
C ILE A 330 14.82 1.94 8.17
N ASN A 331 14.55 0.82 7.51
CA ASN A 331 14.84 -0.53 8.01
C ASN A 331 16.29 -0.68 8.47
N ALA A 332 17.22 -0.11 7.72
CA ALA A 332 18.65 -0.15 7.99
C ALA A 332 19.15 1.09 8.76
N GLY A 333 18.24 1.95 9.24
CA GLY A 333 18.54 3.20 9.92
C GLY A 333 18.56 4.41 8.97
N ILE A 334 19.13 5.52 9.42
CA ILE A 334 19.35 6.76 8.67
C ILE A 334 20.75 7.30 8.92
N LEU A 335 21.28 8.17 8.07
CA LEU A 335 22.53 8.94 8.30
C LEU A 335 23.70 8.07 8.72
N TRP A 336 24.00 7.04 7.92
CA TRP A 336 25.06 6.09 8.24
C TRP A 336 26.45 6.71 8.38
N PRO A 337 27.31 6.16 9.27
CA PRO A 337 27.07 4.98 10.14
C PRO A 337 26.32 5.31 11.45
N ASP A 338 26.14 6.57 11.82
CA ASP A 338 25.75 7.00 13.16
C ASP A 338 24.34 6.57 13.55
N GLY A 339 23.37 6.65 12.65
CA GLY A 339 21.98 6.23 12.87
C GLY A 339 21.65 4.88 12.25
N SER A 340 22.62 3.99 12.03
CA SER A 340 22.36 2.65 11.50
C SER A 340 21.58 1.78 12.49
N TYR A 341 20.91 0.73 12.01
CA TYR A 341 20.18 -0.23 12.85
C TYR A 341 21.06 -0.96 13.87
N ASN A 342 22.39 -1.00 13.67
CA ASN A 342 23.34 -1.51 14.65
C ASN A 342 23.54 -0.55 15.84
N GLN A 343 23.07 0.68 15.72
CA GLN A 343 23.14 1.74 16.73
C GLN A 343 21.72 2.25 17.04
N MET A 344 20.85 1.35 17.49
CA MET A 344 19.42 1.65 17.68
C MET A 344 19.15 2.79 18.65
N ASP A 345 20.01 3.06 19.60
CA ASP A 345 19.84 4.20 20.52
C ASP A 345 20.07 5.53 19.79
N ASN A 346 21.05 5.57 18.91
CA ASN A 346 21.30 6.71 18.05
C ASN A 346 20.15 6.91 17.04
N LEU A 347 19.72 5.83 16.38
CA LEU A 347 18.57 5.88 15.46
C LEU A 347 17.33 6.43 16.18
N ALA A 348 17.03 5.92 17.37
CA ALA A 348 15.90 6.38 18.17
C ALA A 348 15.98 7.87 18.50
N ALA A 349 17.18 8.37 18.86
CA ALA A 349 17.39 9.78 19.15
C ALA A 349 17.21 10.68 17.91
N LEU A 350 17.71 10.25 16.73
CA LEU A 350 17.53 10.97 15.48
C LEU A 350 16.05 11.04 15.06
N LEU A 351 15.31 9.92 15.13
CA LEU A 351 13.89 9.87 14.82
C LEU A 351 13.05 10.72 15.79
N THR A 352 13.39 10.70 17.07
CA THR A 352 12.76 11.54 18.09
C THR A 352 13.00 13.02 17.81
N SER A 353 14.22 13.39 17.37
CA SER A 353 14.57 14.76 16.99
C SER A 353 13.71 15.26 15.81
N GLY A 354 13.56 14.43 14.76
CA GLY A 354 12.67 14.75 13.63
C GLY A 354 11.20 14.87 14.04
N TYR A 355 10.72 13.95 14.89
CA TYR A 355 9.35 14.02 15.44
C TYR A 355 9.12 15.34 16.20
N GLN A 356 10.03 15.69 17.11
CA GLN A 356 9.91 16.89 17.92
C GLN A 356 9.89 18.15 17.05
N ALA A 357 10.76 18.22 16.03
CA ALA A 357 10.79 19.33 15.08
C ALA A 357 9.44 19.56 14.38
N VAL A 358 8.76 18.47 13.98
CA VAL A 358 7.41 18.54 13.40
C VAL A 358 6.39 19.05 14.41
N LYS A 359 6.41 18.51 15.63
CA LYS A 359 5.42 18.89 16.66
C LYS A 359 5.60 20.31 17.18
N ASP A 360 6.82 20.79 17.24
CA ASP A 360 7.11 22.20 17.60
C ASP A 360 6.67 23.18 16.52
N CYS A 361 6.75 22.78 15.25
CA CYS A 361 6.27 23.57 14.12
C CYS A 361 4.75 23.52 13.95
N SER A 362 4.17 22.32 13.98
CA SER A 362 2.76 22.05 13.70
C SER A 362 2.25 20.86 14.53
N PRO A 363 1.69 21.08 15.72
CA PRO A 363 1.27 20.01 16.62
C PRO A 363 0.23 19.04 16.01
N SER A 364 -0.58 19.49 15.06
CA SER A 364 -1.60 18.70 14.38
C SER A 364 -1.06 17.84 13.24
N THR A 365 0.12 18.16 12.70
CA THR A 365 0.75 17.38 11.64
C THR A 365 1.10 15.98 12.15
N ARG A 366 0.67 14.96 11.41
CA ARG A 366 0.97 13.56 11.75
C ARG A 366 2.40 13.21 11.35
N VAL A 367 3.07 12.42 12.17
CA VAL A 367 4.42 11.92 11.88
C VAL A 367 4.38 10.45 11.55
N MET A 368 4.88 10.10 10.37
CA MET A 368 4.99 8.72 9.87
C MET A 368 6.43 8.25 9.95
N LEU A 369 6.62 7.02 10.40
CA LEU A 369 7.85 6.26 10.20
C LEU A 369 7.63 5.24 9.08
N HIS A 370 8.55 5.16 8.15
CA HIS A 370 8.42 4.39 6.92
C HIS A 370 9.49 3.31 6.81
N ILE A 371 9.06 2.06 6.64
CA ILE A 371 9.94 0.91 6.38
C ILE A 371 9.59 0.25 5.05
N ALA A 372 10.57 -0.37 4.40
CA ALA A 372 10.35 -1.23 3.25
C ALA A 372 9.75 -2.60 3.66
N GLU A 373 9.48 -3.45 2.66
CA GLU A 373 9.16 -4.88 2.83
C GLU A 373 7.84 -5.17 3.57
N GLY A 374 6.77 -4.49 3.16
CA GLY A 374 5.44 -4.50 3.81
C GLY A 374 4.78 -5.87 4.02
N GLY A 375 5.24 -6.93 3.35
CA GLY A 375 4.77 -8.29 3.58
C GLY A 375 5.58 -9.09 4.62
N LYS A 376 6.67 -8.52 5.18
CA LYS A 376 7.57 -9.22 6.13
C LYS A 376 7.28 -8.82 7.59
N ASN A 377 6.30 -9.44 8.19
CA ASN A 377 5.82 -9.10 9.53
C ASN A 377 6.90 -9.22 10.62
N ASP A 378 7.75 -10.27 10.58
CA ASP A 378 8.78 -10.47 11.59
C ASP A 378 9.79 -9.30 11.62
N MET A 379 10.15 -8.79 10.43
CA MET A 379 11.05 -7.65 10.31
C MET A 379 10.37 -6.36 10.82
N ALA A 380 9.12 -6.13 10.46
CA ALA A 380 8.36 -4.99 10.93
C ALA A 380 8.23 -5.00 12.47
N ARG A 381 7.89 -6.15 13.06
CA ARG A 381 7.87 -6.32 14.51
C ARG A 381 9.23 -6.04 15.16
N TRP A 382 10.29 -6.65 14.62
CA TRP A 382 11.63 -6.43 15.14
C TRP A 382 11.98 -4.94 15.16
N PHE A 383 11.72 -4.23 14.09
CA PHE A 383 12.04 -2.81 13.95
C PHE A 383 11.23 -1.96 14.94
N PHE A 384 9.91 -2.03 14.89
CA PHE A 384 9.05 -1.20 15.75
C PHE A 384 9.09 -1.59 17.23
N ASP A 385 9.33 -2.85 17.58
CA ASP A 385 9.59 -3.26 18.98
C ASP A 385 10.85 -2.59 19.54
N ASN A 386 11.91 -2.47 18.71
CA ASN A 386 13.13 -1.77 19.12
C ASN A 386 12.90 -0.27 19.32
N LEU A 387 12.11 0.37 18.48
CA LEU A 387 11.76 1.79 18.62
C LEU A 387 10.84 2.03 19.83
N THR A 388 9.82 1.19 20.01
CA THR A 388 8.85 1.31 21.11
C THR A 388 9.54 1.14 22.47
N ARG A 389 10.46 0.17 22.61
CA ARG A 389 11.26 0.02 23.84
C ARG A 389 12.10 1.25 24.20
N ARG A 390 12.40 2.09 23.20
CA ARG A 390 13.14 3.35 23.35
C ARG A 390 12.24 4.57 23.43
N ASN A 391 10.92 4.35 23.48
CA ASN A 391 9.90 5.40 23.53
C ASN A 391 9.97 6.38 22.35
N VAL A 392 10.37 5.92 21.16
CA VAL A 392 10.36 6.76 19.95
C VAL A 392 8.90 7.10 19.61
N PRO A 393 8.54 8.38 19.56
CA PRO A 393 7.17 8.78 19.25
C PRO A 393 6.93 8.74 17.74
N PHE A 394 5.73 8.29 17.31
CA PHE A 394 5.22 8.36 15.95
C PHE A 394 3.71 8.19 15.93
N ASP A 395 3.06 8.65 14.86
CA ASP A 395 1.60 8.64 14.73
C ASP A 395 1.11 7.59 13.73
N VAL A 396 1.91 7.28 12.69
CA VAL A 396 1.54 6.41 11.57
C VAL A 396 2.71 5.48 11.22
N ILE A 397 2.39 4.25 10.84
CA ILE A 397 3.36 3.33 10.24
C ILE A 397 3.12 3.28 8.73
N GLY A 398 4.14 3.66 7.95
CA GLY A 398 4.19 3.49 6.51
C GLY A 398 5.00 2.26 6.12
N VAL A 399 4.56 1.54 5.08
CA VAL A 399 5.32 0.43 4.52
C VAL A 399 5.39 0.56 3.00
N SER A 400 6.55 0.26 2.37
CA SER A 400 6.59 0.00 0.93
C SER A 400 6.09 -1.40 0.64
N PHE A 401 5.27 -1.54 -0.39
CA PHE A 401 4.83 -2.85 -0.83
C PHE A 401 4.93 -2.98 -2.35
N TYR A 402 6.00 -3.61 -2.79
CA TYR A 402 6.19 -4.03 -4.17
C TYR A 402 6.04 -5.56 -4.23
N PRO A 403 4.97 -6.10 -4.84
CA PRO A 403 4.66 -7.53 -4.78
C PRO A 403 5.75 -8.43 -5.34
N TYR A 404 6.65 -7.89 -6.15
CA TYR A 404 7.81 -8.61 -6.69
C TYR A 404 8.82 -9.03 -5.63
N TRP A 405 8.96 -8.23 -4.56
CA TRP A 405 10.02 -8.37 -3.54
C TRP A 405 9.45 -8.59 -2.14
N HIS A 406 8.29 -8.00 -1.86
CA HIS A 406 7.81 -7.84 -0.50
C HIS A 406 6.78 -8.89 -0.10
N GLY A 407 6.46 -9.84 -0.99
CA GLY A 407 5.57 -10.95 -0.70
C GLY A 407 4.16 -10.81 -1.26
N SER A 408 3.23 -11.61 -0.78
CA SER A 408 1.85 -11.68 -1.28
C SER A 408 0.93 -10.66 -0.60
N LEU A 409 -0.23 -10.40 -1.22
CA LEU A 409 -1.30 -9.57 -0.63
C LEU A 409 -1.77 -10.11 0.73
N ALA A 410 -1.83 -11.43 0.90
CA ALA A 410 -2.16 -12.05 2.18
C ALA A 410 -1.11 -11.75 3.26
N GLN A 411 0.17 -11.75 2.90
CA GLN A 411 1.24 -11.35 3.83
C GLN A 411 1.16 -9.87 4.18
N LEU A 412 0.87 -9.01 3.21
CA LEU A 412 0.62 -7.60 3.46
C LEU A 412 -0.54 -7.40 4.45
N GLN A 413 -1.67 -8.07 4.25
CA GLN A 413 -2.82 -7.97 5.15
C GLN A 413 -2.49 -8.42 6.58
N VAL A 414 -1.80 -9.55 6.71
CA VAL A 414 -1.35 -10.06 8.02
C VAL A 414 -0.44 -9.03 8.71
N ASN A 415 0.52 -8.47 7.97
CA ASN A 415 1.44 -7.49 8.53
C ASN A 415 0.71 -6.21 8.97
N LEU A 416 -0.11 -5.62 8.09
CA LEU A 416 -0.82 -4.37 8.40
C LEU A 416 -1.75 -4.53 9.62
N ASN A 417 -2.50 -5.63 9.69
CA ASN A 417 -3.37 -5.91 10.84
C ASN A 417 -2.57 -6.07 12.15
N ASP A 418 -1.47 -6.81 12.08
CA ASP A 418 -0.64 -7.09 13.25
C ASP A 418 0.05 -5.83 13.79
N ILE A 419 0.76 -5.09 12.93
CA ILE A 419 1.49 -3.90 13.38
C ILE A 419 0.54 -2.77 13.81
N SER A 420 -0.62 -2.65 13.18
CA SER A 420 -1.65 -1.70 13.61
C SER A 420 -2.16 -2.02 15.00
N ALA A 421 -2.54 -3.28 15.25
CA ALA A 421 -3.04 -3.72 16.55
C ALA A 421 -1.96 -3.68 17.65
N ARG A 422 -0.74 -4.16 17.32
CA ARG A 422 0.39 -4.29 18.26
C ARG A 422 0.86 -2.94 18.79
N TYR A 423 0.95 -1.95 17.93
CA TYR A 423 1.49 -0.62 18.28
C TYR A 423 0.40 0.43 18.51
N ASP A 424 -0.87 0.06 18.34
CA ASP A 424 -2.01 0.96 18.45
C ASP A 424 -1.89 2.17 17.50
N LYS A 425 -1.49 1.91 16.24
CA LYS A 425 -1.24 2.93 15.21
C LYS A 425 -2.04 2.71 13.95
N ASP A 426 -2.32 3.80 13.26
CA ASP A 426 -2.79 3.74 11.89
C ASP A 426 -1.65 3.30 10.97
N VAL A 427 -2.02 2.60 9.89
CA VAL A 427 -1.07 2.07 8.91
C VAL A 427 -1.45 2.52 7.50
N LEU A 428 -0.45 2.65 6.64
CA LEU A 428 -0.66 2.89 5.21
C LEU A 428 0.44 2.25 4.36
N VAL A 429 0.17 2.05 3.08
CA VAL A 429 1.19 1.69 2.09
C VAL A 429 1.79 2.98 1.55
N ALA A 430 3.01 3.29 2.01
CA ALA A 430 3.71 4.54 1.67
C ALA A 430 4.26 4.54 0.23
N GLU A 431 4.51 3.34 -0.31
CA GLU A 431 4.95 3.15 -1.69
C GLU A 431 4.39 1.86 -2.28
N PHE A 432 3.87 1.99 -3.48
CA PHE A 432 3.42 0.90 -4.32
C PHE A 432 3.47 1.35 -5.79
N ALA A 433 3.91 0.50 -6.69
CA ALA A 433 3.76 0.68 -8.13
C ALA A 433 3.64 -0.68 -8.83
N TYR A 434 3.06 -0.68 -10.04
CA TYR A 434 2.93 -1.87 -10.89
C TYR A 434 2.98 -1.47 -12.37
N PRO A 435 3.68 -2.21 -13.26
CA PRO A 435 3.80 -1.86 -14.66
C PRO A 435 2.47 -1.91 -15.43
N PHE A 436 2.27 -0.89 -16.25
CA PHE A 436 1.18 -0.88 -17.25
C PHE A 436 1.61 -1.44 -18.60
N THR A 437 2.92 -1.67 -18.80
CA THR A 437 3.47 -2.20 -20.05
C THR A 437 4.85 -2.83 -19.80
N PRO A 438 5.27 -3.84 -20.59
CA PRO A 438 6.63 -4.35 -20.58
C PRO A 438 7.59 -3.53 -21.47
N LEU A 439 7.10 -2.52 -22.16
CA LEU A 439 7.90 -1.72 -23.10
C LEU A 439 8.78 -0.71 -22.36
N ASP A 440 9.85 -0.31 -23.04
CA ASP A 440 10.80 0.72 -22.66
C ASP A 440 10.72 1.84 -23.72
N GLN A 441 10.49 3.07 -23.30
CA GLN A 441 10.29 4.21 -24.19
C GLN A 441 11.53 5.09 -24.30
N ASP A 442 12.31 5.26 -23.23
CA ASP A 442 13.45 6.16 -23.22
C ASP A 442 14.78 5.49 -23.61
N GLY A 443 14.77 4.16 -23.79
CA GLY A 443 15.95 3.34 -24.12
C GLY A 443 16.86 3.05 -22.93
N TYR A 444 16.42 3.40 -21.70
CA TYR A 444 17.08 3.02 -20.46
C TYR A 444 16.33 1.84 -19.83
N PRO A 445 16.98 0.70 -19.58
CA PRO A 445 16.28 -0.52 -19.17
C PRO A 445 15.39 -0.32 -17.96
N ASN A 446 14.12 -0.67 -18.10
CA ASN A 446 13.18 -0.69 -17.00
C ASN A 446 13.63 -1.67 -15.90
N LEU A 447 13.47 -1.27 -14.64
CA LEU A 447 13.79 -2.10 -13.48
C LEU A 447 12.95 -3.38 -13.45
N PHE A 448 11.68 -3.29 -13.84
CA PHE A 448 10.75 -4.43 -13.88
C PHE A 448 10.62 -4.98 -15.30
N SER A 449 11.16 -6.17 -15.48
CA SER A 449 11.02 -6.94 -16.71
C SER A 449 9.82 -7.90 -16.61
N GLN A 450 9.37 -8.40 -17.76
CA GLN A 450 8.29 -9.38 -17.85
C GLN A 450 8.53 -10.65 -17.01
N LYS A 451 9.77 -10.98 -16.68
CA LYS A 451 10.11 -12.13 -15.82
C LYS A 451 9.68 -11.93 -14.34
N MET A 452 9.40 -10.72 -13.95
CA MET A 452 8.97 -10.36 -12.59
C MET A 452 7.44 -10.21 -12.47
N MET A 453 6.70 -10.47 -13.55
CA MET A 453 5.26 -10.37 -13.57
C MET A 453 4.63 -11.31 -12.53
N ILE A 454 3.72 -10.80 -11.76
CA ILE A 454 2.98 -11.58 -10.76
C ILE A 454 1.85 -12.33 -11.46
N ASP A 455 1.75 -13.62 -11.20
CA ASP A 455 0.68 -14.46 -11.77
C ASP A 455 -0.70 -13.85 -11.49
N GLY A 456 -1.54 -13.80 -12.52
CA GLY A 456 -2.88 -13.21 -12.44
C GLY A 456 -2.92 -11.70 -12.70
N TYR A 457 -1.78 -11.00 -12.83
CA TYR A 457 -1.72 -9.56 -13.12
C TYR A 457 -0.79 -9.30 -14.29
N LEU A 458 -1.36 -9.06 -15.46
CA LEU A 458 -0.59 -8.77 -16.66
C LEU A 458 0.05 -7.37 -16.59
N TYR A 459 1.18 -7.16 -17.28
CA TYR A 459 1.74 -5.83 -17.51
C TYR A 459 0.96 -5.13 -18.61
N THR A 460 -0.21 -4.67 -18.26
CA THR A 460 -1.16 -3.91 -19.08
C THR A 460 -1.85 -2.86 -18.20
N PRO A 461 -2.45 -1.81 -18.79
CA PRO A 461 -3.22 -0.83 -18.02
C PRO A 461 -4.29 -1.45 -17.13
N GLU A 462 -4.96 -2.52 -17.58
CA GLU A 462 -5.94 -3.24 -16.78
C GLU A 462 -5.30 -4.08 -15.67
N GLY A 463 -4.17 -4.73 -15.93
CA GLY A 463 -3.46 -5.49 -14.88
C GLY A 463 -2.89 -4.57 -13.79
N GLN A 464 -2.39 -3.38 -14.15
CA GLN A 464 -2.00 -2.34 -13.19
C GLN A 464 -3.19 -1.90 -12.34
N ARG A 465 -4.35 -1.67 -12.97
CA ARG A 465 -5.60 -1.31 -12.32
C ARG A 465 -6.06 -2.40 -11.34
N GLN A 466 -6.04 -3.67 -11.76
CA GLN A 466 -6.42 -4.80 -10.92
C GLN A 466 -5.53 -4.92 -9.68
N MET A 467 -4.21 -4.79 -9.84
CA MET A 467 -3.29 -4.84 -8.71
C MET A 467 -3.54 -3.70 -7.72
N MET A 468 -3.73 -2.46 -8.21
CA MET A 468 -4.05 -1.31 -7.36
C MET A 468 -5.36 -1.49 -6.61
N ARG A 469 -6.42 -1.96 -7.28
CA ARG A 469 -7.72 -2.29 -6.68
C ARG A 469 -7.56 -3.26 -5.53
N ASP A 470 -6.81 -4.34 -5.75
CA ASP A 470 -6.68 -5.42 -4.80
C ASP A 470 -5.85 -4.98 -3.57
N ILE A 471 -4.83 -4.15 -3.75
CA ILE A 471 -4.08 -3.55 -2.63
C ILE A 471 -4.96 -2.58 -1.82
N LEU A 472 -5.75 -1.72 -2.48
CA LEU A 472 -6.70 -0.86 -1.78
C LEU A 472 -7.71 -1.66 -0.96
N SER A 473 -8.16 -2.81 -1.46
CA SER A 473 -9.06 -3.72 -0.74
C SER A 473 -8.40 -4.31 0.51
N ILE A 474 -7.12 -4.70 0.42
CA ILE A 474 -6.34 -5.19 1.57
C ILE A 474 -6.22 -4.12 2.66
N ILE A 475 -5.92 -2.89 2.26
CA ILE A 475 -5.75 -1.78 3.22
C ILE A 475 -7.10 -1.42 3.87
N ARG A 476 -8.17 -1.40 3.07
CA ARG A 476 -9.54 -1.13 3.55
C ARG A 476 -10.00 -2.16 4.59
N ALA A 477 -9.51 -3.39 4.49
CA ALA A 477 -9.83 -4.49 5.41
C ALA A 477 -9.05 -4.44 6.74
N VAL A 478 -8.12 -3.50 6.92
CA VAL A 478 -7.42 -3.35 8.22
C VAL A 478 -8.43 -3.03 9.31
N GLN A 479 -8.35 -3.77 10.41
CA GLN A 479 -9.31 -3.71 11.49
C GLN A 479 -9.44 -2.30 12.09
N ASN A 480 -10.62 -1.99 12.61
CA ASN A 480 -10.96 -0.71 13.24
C ASN A 480 -10.80 0.52 12.33
N GLY A 481 -10.78 0.34 11.01
CA GLY A 481 -10.60 1.44 10.05
C GLY A 481 -9.23 2.11 10.10
N ARG A 482 -8.23 1.42 10.62
CA ARG A 482 -6.86 1.95 10.78
C ARG A 482 -6.01 1.86 9.51
N GLY A 483 -6.47 1.21 8.46
CA GLY A 483 -5.87 1.27 7.12
C GLY A 483 -6.19 2.61 6.47
N LEU A 484 -5.24 3.52 6.42
CA LEU A 484 -5.50 4.87 5.91
C LEU A 484 -5.62 4.92 4.40
N GLY A 485 -4.84 4.11 3.67
CA GLY A 485 -4.77 4.12 2.22
C GLY A 485 -3.36 3.89 1.70
N LEU A 486 -3.07 4.40 0.50
CA LEU A 486 -1.76 4.26 -0.12
C LEU A 486 -1.29 5.54 -0.80
N PHE A 487 0.04 5.60 -1.04
CA PHE A 487 0.64 6.48 -2.04
C PHE A 487 1.17 5.61 -3.20
N TYR A 488 0.65 5.86 -4.41
CA TYR A 488 1.22 5.27 -5.60
C TYR A 488 2.57 5.92 -5.89
N TRP A 489 3.63 5.13 -5.93
CA TRP A 489 4.98 5.68 -6.01
C TRP A 489 5.30 6.20 -7.40
N ASP A 490 5.71 7.44 -7.43
CA ASP A 490 6.16 8.27 -8.55
C ASP A 490 5.21 8.19 -9.78
N ALA A 491 3.92 8.44 -9.51
CA ALA A 491 2.82 8.34 -10.47
C ALA A 491 3.04 9.17 -11.75
N THR A 492 3.85 10.23 -11.66
CA THR A 492 4.11 11.21 -12.72
C THR A 492 5.48 11.08 -13.37
N TRP A 493 6.26 10.05 -13.02
CA TRP A 493 7.59 9.85 -13.56
C TRP A 493 7.52 9.15 -14.92
N THR A 494 7.13 9.91 -15.93
CA THR A 494 6.99 9.44 -17.32
C THR A 494 8.31 9.55 -18.09
N ALA A 495 8.36 8.96 -19.29
CA ALA A 495 9.51 8.93 -20.20
C ALA A 495 9.86 10.32 -20.80
N VAL A 496 10.21 11.27 -19.95
CA VAL A 496 10.60 12.62 -20.39
C VAL A 496 12.13 12.71 -20.49
N PRO A 497 12.71 13.06 -21.64
CA PRO A 497 14.16 13.17 -21.79
C PRO A 497 14.79 14.10 -20.75
N GLY A 498 15.80 13.61 -20.04
CA GLY A 498 16.48 14.34 -18.96
C GLY A 498 15.90 14.14 -17.57
N ASN A 499 14.72 13.50 -17.44
CA ASN A 499 14.12 13.15 -16.15
C ASN A 499 14.60 11.79 -15.64
N GLY A 500 15.93 11.59 -15.64
CA GLY A 500 16.55 10.35 -15.19
C GLY A 500 16.70 10.27 -13.66
N TRP A 501 17.07 9.08 -13.19
CA TRP A 501 17.18 8.74 -11.78
C TRP A 501 18.43 9.30 -11.09
N ASP A 502 19.51 9.57 -11.81
CA ASP A 502 20.78 10.06 -11.26
C ASP A 502 20.85 11.58 -11.38
N THR A 503 20.79 12.28 -10.27
CA THR A 503 20.83 13.74 -10.18
C THR A 503 22.11 14.35 -10.76
N LYS A 504 23.18 13.57 -10.87
CA LYS A 504 24.48 13.99 -11.42
C LYS A 504 24.63 13.68 -12.91
N ASN A 505 23.73 12.89 -13.46
CA ASN A 505 23.78 12.45 -14.86
C ASN A 505 22.41 12.61 -15.53
N PRO A 506 22.17 13.71 -16.24
CA PRO A 506 20.90 13.95 -16.92
C PRO A 506 20.59 12.96 -18.05
N LYS A 507 21.53 12.07 -18.39
CA LYS A 507 21.35 10.99 -19.38
C LYS A 507 21.11 9.63 -18.73
N SER A 508 20.83 9.58 -17.45
CA SER A 508 20.66 8.34 -16.71
C SER A 508 19.42 7.54 -17.11
N GLY A 509 18.41 8.17 -17.70
CA GLY A 509 17.13 7.54 -18.05
C GLY A 509 16.22 7.28 -16.85
N ASN A 510 15.03 6.80 -17.15
CA ASN A 510 14.00 6.51 -16.14
C ASN A 510 13.69 5.01 -16.06
N PRO A 511 14.24 4.28 -15.07
CA PRO A 511 13.99 2.84 -14.96
C PRO A 511 12.57 2.47 -14.47
N TRP A 512 11.70 3.47 -14.18
CA TRP A 512 10.36 3.31 -13.63
C TRP A 512 9.25 3.78 -14.59
N GLU A 513 9.59 4.30 -15.75
CA GLU A 513 8.64 4.93 -16.67
C GLU A 513 7.43 4.04 -17.03
N ASN A 514 7.64 2.72 -17.06
CA ASN A 514 6.60 1.74 -17.36
C ASN A 514 5.65 1.46 -16.18
N GLN A 515 5.85 2.10 -15.03
CA GLN A 515 5.02 1.97 -13.84
C GLN A 515 4.26 3.24 -13.46
N ALA A 516 4.47 4.34 -14.18
CA ALA A 516 3.72 5.58 -13.96
C ALA A 516 2.20 5.35 -14.06
N LEU A 517 1.41 6.27 -13.53
CA LEU A 517 -0.05 6.30 -13.71
C LEU A 517 -0.49 7.14 -14.92
N PHE A 518 0.47 7.49 -15.75
CA PHE A 518 0.28 8.07 -17.09
C PHE A 518 1.06 7.23 -18.10
N ASP A 519 0.49 7.04 -19.29
CA ASP A 519 1.17 6.33 -20.37
C ASP A 519 2.34 7.16 -20.96
N PHE A 520 3.02 6.61 -21.95
CA PHE A 520 4.16 7.28 -22.60
C PHE A 520 3.78 8.57 -23.37
N GLU A 521 2.51 8.75 -23.71
CA GLU A 521 1.98 9.97 -24.28
C GLU A 521 1.42 10.94 -23.22
N GLY A 522 1.60 10.61 -21.95
CA GLY A 522 1.12 11.39 -20.80
C GLY A 522 -0.38 11.30 -20.55
N ARG A 523 -1.09 10.30 -21.09
CA ARG A 523 -2.51 10.09 -20.81
C ARG A 523 -2.70 9.33 -19.51
N ILE A 524 -3.66 9.78 -18.70
CA ILE A 524 -4.01 9.11 -17.45
C ILE A 524 -4.45 7.67 -17.67
N LEU A 525 -3.98 6.75 -16.85
CA LEU A 525 -4.26 5.32 -16.93
C LEU A 525 -5.47 4.92 -16.08
N PRO A 526 -6.17 3.81 -16.44
CA PRO A 526 -7.38 3.36 -15.76
C PRO A 526 -7.21 3.07 -14.26
N ALA A 527 -5.99 2.80 -13.79
CA ALA A 527 -5.73 2.52 -12.38
C ALA A 527 -6.18 3.66 -11.45
N PHE A 528 -6.12 4.91 -11.87
CA PHE A 528 -6.65 6.04 -11.10
C PHE A 528 -8.15 5.93 -10.80
N ALA A 529 -8.94 5.26 -11.64
CA ALA A 529 -10.37 5.09 -11.41
C ALA A 529 -10.69 4.34 -10.09
N GLU A 530 -9.73 3.58 -9.57
CA GLU A 530 -9.90 2.85 -8.31
C GLU A 530 -9.96 3.78 -7.08
N TYR A 531 -9.50 5.02 -7.20
CA TYR A 531 -9.67 6.04 -6.15
C TYR A 531 -11.11 6.58 -6.06
N LEU A 532 -11.90 6.45 -7.11
CA LEU A 532 -13.32 6.84 -7.11
C LEU A 532 -14.23 5.74 -6.56
N ASN A 533 -13.72 4.52 -6.38
CA ASN A 533 -14.49 3.40 -5.87
C ASN A 533 -14.55 3.43 -4.34
N PRO A 534 -15.76 3.37 -3.74
CA PRO A 534 -15.97 3.46 -2.31
C PRO A 534 -15.46 2.24 -1.53
#